data_97e6881b15e251ba15fd8e89d0c8f735
#
_entry.id   97e6881b15e251ba15fd8e89d0c8f735
#
_cell.length_a   1.000
_cell.length_b   1.000
_cell.length_c   1.000
_cell.angle_alpha   90.00
_cell.angle_beta   90.00
_cell.angle_gamma   90.00
#
_symmetry.space_group_name_H-M   'P 1'
#
loop_
_entity.id
_entity.type
_entity.pdbx_description
1 polymer ?
#
loop_
_entity_poly.entity_id
_entity_poly.type
_entity_poly.pdbx_seq_one_letter_code
_entity_poly.pdbx_strand_id
1 'polypeptide(L)'
;MKLKLARSAGIREGMRVLDVGCGQGTFTVCVAELVGEGGKVIAVDISDEDKDTLNQNLGRYDVRSRVTFVKAEAAELLTVFHPVSFDMVVSYRLIEELKQPTRLTEIVSSIVGVVRRSGRVSMLELSTEADTIAEQNMIRLHREIGKDFFPSPRTILRHLKNAGLLNVDVKTLPTNVSYSAEVFLKSNISQDEVWPEFKARIMTELWPSIKQYGMKYPHMRIFRGQKP
;
A
#
# COMPACT_ATOMS: atom_id res chain seq x y z
N MET A 1 -8.82 -9.02 -6.57
CA MET A 1 -7.95 -9.04 -5.38
C MET A 1 -8.09 -7.76 -4.56
N LYS A 2 -7.80 -6.57 -5.09
CA LYS A 2 -7.82 -5.29 -4.35
C LYS A 2 -9.16 -4.98 -3.68
N LEU A 3 -10.30 -5.24 -4.33
CA LEU A 3 -11.63 -5.07 -3.72
C LEU A 3 -11.84 -5.97 -2.48
N LYS A 4 -11.35 -7.22 -2.52
CA LYS A 4 -11.37 -8.12 -1.36
C LYS A 4 -10.50 -7.60 -0.22
N LEU A 5 -9.34 -7.02 -0.54
CA LEU A 5 -8.45 -6.38 0.43
C LEU A 5 -9.12 -5.17 1.08
N ALA A 6 -9.72 -4.28 0.28
CA ALA A 6 -10.42 -3.09 0.76
C ALA A 6 -11.62 -3.45 1.68
N ARG A 7 -12.41 -4.47 1.32
CA ARG A 7 -13.45 -5.01 2.22
C ARG A 7 -12.87 -5.55 3.53
N SER A 8 -11.76 -6.27 3.44
CA SER A 8 -11.09 -6.85 4.62
C SER A 8 -10.41 -5.80 5.51
N ALA A 9 -10.03 -4.65 4.94
CA ALA A 9 -9.56 -3.49 5.68
C ALA A 9 -10.67 -2.89 6.57
N GLY A 10 -11.94 -3.08 6.21
CA GLY A 10 -13.09 -2.62 7.01
C GLY A 10 -13.79 -1.40 6.44
N ILE A 11 -13.55 -1.06 5.16
CA ILE A 11 -14.24 0.02 4.45
C ILE A 11 -15.72 -0.33 4.31
N ARG A 12 -16.60 0.65 4.55
CA ARG A 12 -18.05 0.52 4.50
C ARG A 12 -18.69 1.70 3.78
N GLU A 13 -19.92 1.49 3.33
CA GLU A 13 -20.76 2.51 2.73
C GLU A 13 -20.92 3.74 3.64
N GLY A 14 -20.95 4.90 3.05
CA GLY A 14 -21.11 6.20 3.72
C GLY A 14 -19.86 6.74 4.42
N MET A 15 -18.76 5.97 4.50
CA MET A 15 -17.54 6.43 5.18
C MET A 15 -16.84 7.57 4.43
N ARG A 16 -16.24 8.47 5.22
CA ARG A 16 -15.21 9.40 4.76
C ARG A 16 -13.83 8.80 4.99
N VAL A 17 -13.19 8.38 3.92
CA VAL A 17 -11.91 7.64 3.95
C VAL A 17 -10.77 8.50 3.40
N LEU A 18 -9.62 8.46 4.06
CA LEU A 18 -8.35 8.97 3.53
C LEU A 18 -7.53 7.77 3.02
N ASP A 19 -7.14 7.82 1.74
CA ASP A 19 -6.24 6.85 1.11
C ASP A 19 -4.86 7.50 0.95
N VAL A 20 -3.87 7.03 1.71
CA VAL A 20 -2.53 7.63 1.81
C VAL A 20 -1.54 6.82 0.96
N GLY A 21 -0.87 7.52 0.04
CA GLY A 21 -0.01 6.89 -0.97
C GLY A 21 -0.87 6.29 -2.08
N CYS A 22 -1.77 7.08 -2.67
CA CYS A 22 -2.75 6.58 -3.63
C CYS A 22 -2.16 6.19 -4.99
N GLY A 23 -0.99 6.76 -5.38
CA GLY A 23 -0.36 6.55 -6.67
C GLY A 23 -1.35 6.64 -7.82
N GLN A 24 -1.35 5.64 -8.69
CA GLN A 24 -2.25 5.53 -9.86
C GLN A 24 -3.73 5.27 -9.51
N GLY A 25 -4.10 5.23 -8.23
CA GLY A 25 -5.48 5.11 -7.77
C GLY A 25 -6.12 3.73 -7.91
N THR A 26 -5.35 2.70 -8.21
CA THR A 26 -5.91 1.34 -8.41
C THR A 26 -6.53 0.74 -7.14
N PHE A 27 -6.08 1.15 -5.95
CA PHE A 27 -6.72 0.80 -4.68
C PHE A 27 -7.81 1.81 -4.32
N THR A 28 -7.58 3.10 -4.59
CA THR A 28 -8.54 4.20 -4.41
C THR A 28 -9.90 3.91 -5.07
N VAL A 29 -9.89 3.36 -6.31
CA VAL A 29 -11.11 2.90 -6.99
C VAL A 29 -11.90 1.91 -6.13
N CYS A 30 -11.22 0.90 -5.57
CA CYS A 30 -11.89 -0.10 -4.72
C CYS A 30 -12.44 0.52 -3.43
N VAL A 31 -11.73 1.51 -2.86
CA VAL A 31 -12.20 2.27 -1.70
C VAL A 31 -13.46 3.06 -2.07
N ALA A 32 -13.43 3.77 -3.21
CA ALA A 32 -14.53 4.61 -3.70
C ALA A 32 -15.79 3.78 -4.06
N GLU A 33 -15.61 2.58 -4.61
CA GLU A 33 -16.72 1.63 -4.82
C GLU A 33 -17.40 1.26 -3.50
N LEU A 34 -16.60 0.94 -2.47
CA LEU A 34 -17.13 0.46 -1.19
C LEU A 34 -17.77 1.54 -0.32
N VAL A 35 -17.29 2.78 -0.38
CA VAL A 35 -17.92 3.88 0.34
C VAL A 35 -19.25 4.32 -0.30
N GLY A 36 -19.48 3.94 -1.57
CA GLY A 36 -20.73 4.22 -2.27
C GLY A 36 -20.97 5.73 -2.50
N GLU A 37 -22.18 6.07 -2.94
CA GLU A 37 -22.54 7.48 -3.26
C GLU A 37 -22.59 8.38 -2.04
N GLY A 38 -22.96 7.84 -0.89
CA GLY A 38 -23.01 8.56 0.38
C GLY A 38 -21.65 8.81 1.02
N GLY A 39 -20.59 8.14 0.54
CA GLY A 39 -19.24 8.26 1.08
C GLY A 39 -18.34 9.20 0.29
N LYS A 40 -17.15 9.47 0.84
CA LYS A 40 -16.12 10.29 0.19
C LYS A 40 -14.73 9.70 0.44
N VAL A 41 -13.88 9.80 -0.58
CA VAL A 41 -12.47 9.43 -0.50
C VAL A 41 -11.61 10.65 -0.76
N ILE A 42 -10.68 10.92 0.12
CA ILE A 42 -9.58 11.82 -0.15
C ILE A 42 -8.38 10.95 -0.48
N ALA A 43 -7.84 11.08 -1.68
CA ALA A 43 -6.66 10.36 -2.16
C ALA A 43 -5.46 11.28 -2.03
N VAL A 44 -4.45 10.85 -1.25
CA VAL A 44 -3.25 11.65 -1.00
C VAL A 44 -2.04 10.95 -1.57
N ASP A 45 -1.20 11.72 -2.25
CA ASP A 45 0.15 11.30 -2.62
C ASP A 45 1.13 12.47 -2.52
N ILE A 46 2.42 12.16 -2.33
CA ILE A 46 3.49 13.16 -2.28
C ILE A 46 3.77 13.75 -3.67
N SER A 47 3.55 12.96 -4.72
CA SER A 47 3.70 13.34 -6.13
C SER A 47 2.34 13.46 -6.82
N ASP A 48 2.26 14.31 -7.83
CA ASP A 48 1.13 14.40 -8.75
C ASP A 48 1.44 13.80 -10.14
N GLU A 49 2.58 13.13 -10.29
CA GLU A 49 2.98 12.47 -11.54
C GLU A 49 1.96 11.43 -12.02
N ASP A 50 1.38 10.66 -11.11
CA ASP A 50 0.37 9.64 -11.39
C ASP A 50 -1.07 10.18 -11.47
N LYS A 51 -1.28 11.49 -11.30
CA LYS A 51 -2.62 12.10 -11.21
C LYS A 51 -3.49 11.87 -12.45
N ASP A 52 -2.90 11.89 -13.63
CA ASP A 52 -3.65 11.64 -14.87
C ASP A 52 -4.08 10.18 -14.96
N THR A 53 -3.22 9.25 -14.60
CA THR A 53 -3.54 7.82 -14.52
C THR A 53 -4.59 7.54 -13.45
N LEU A 54 -4.49 8.18 -12.27
CA LEU A 54 -5.52 8.16 -11.24
C LEU A 54 -6.87 8.60 -11.81
N ASN A 55 -6.92 9.76 -12.48
CA ASN A 55 -8.14 10.30 -13.08
C ASN A 55 -8.75 9.37 -14.15
N GLN A 56 -7.92 8.75 -14.98
CA GLN A 56 -8.37 7.75 -15.97
C GLN A 56 -8.96 6.53 -15.28
N ASN A 57 -8.31 6.01 -14.24
CA ASN A 57 -8.82 4.87 -13.47
C ASN A 57 -10.14 5.21 -12.79
N LEU A 58 -10.27 6.37 -12.14
CA LEU A 58 -11.51 6.82 -11.52
C LEU A 58 -12.66 6.95 -12.53
N GLY A 59 -12.38 7.47 -13.73
CA GLY A 59 -13.35 7.58 -14.82
C GLY A 59 -13.78 6.22 -15.37
N ARG A 60 -12.84 5.29 -15.55
CA ARG A 60 -13.12 3.93 -16.04
C ARG A 60 -14.12 3.16 -15.15
N TYR A 61 -14.10 3.40 -13.85
CA TYR A 61 -14.96 2.72 -12.87
C TYR A 61 -16.12 3.60 -12.37
N ASP A 62 -16.32 4.79 -12.97
CA ASP A 62 -17.40 5.72 -12.63
C ASP A 62 -17.47 6.10 -11.12
N VAL A 63 -16.30 6.32 -10.54
CA VAL A 63 -16.18 6.71 -9.12
C VAL A 63 -15.56 8.09 -8.89
N ARG A 64 -15.31 8.84 -9.96
CA ARG A 64 -14.63 10.15 -9.91
C ARG A 64 -15.33 11.16 -8.98
N SER A 65 -16.66 11.18 -8.96
CA SER A 65 -17.45 12.09 -8.13
C SER A 65 -17.26 11.90 -6.62
N ARG A 66 -16.73 10.73 -6.22
CA ARG A 66 -16.52 10.36 -4.82
C ARG A 66 -15.10 10.66 -4.33
N VAL A 67 -14.16 10.94 -5.26
CA VAL A 67 -12.73 11.05 -4.95
C VAL A 67 -12.21 12.46 -5.18
N THR A 68 -11.45 12.98 -4.21
CA THR A 68 -10.69 14.22 -4.33
C THR A 68 -9.22 13.92 -4.12
N PHE A 69 -8.37 14.29 -5.09
CA PHE A 69 -6.92 14.18 -4.95
C PHE A 69 -6.34 15.40 -4.22
N VAL A 70 -5.43 15.16 -3.29
CA VAL A 70 -4.67 16.17 -2.57
C VAL A 70 -3.20 15.79 -2.58
N LYS A 71 -2.34 16.67 -3.08
CA LYS A 71 -0.89 16.50 -3.00
C LYS A 71 -0.42 16.87 -1.60
N ALA A 72 0.07 15.88 -0.85
CA ALA A 72 0.60 16.08 0.49
C ALA A 72 1.53 14.93 0.91
N GLU A 73 2.42 15.19 1.84
CA GLU A 73 3.30 14.20 2.42
C GLU A 73 2.59 13.45 3.57
N ALA A 74 2.75 12.12 3.62
CA ALA A 74 2.12 11.27 4.62
C ALA A 74 2.49 11.62 6.08
N ALA A 75 3.67 12.20 6.29
CA ALA A 75 4.11 12.66 7.61
C ALA A 75 3.46 14.00 8.02
N GLU A 76 2.87 14.74 7.09
CA GLU A 76 2.39 16.11 7.29
C GLU A 76 0.87 16.26 7.13
N LEU A 77 0.10 15.17 7.25
CA LEU A 77 -1.35 15.20 7.04
C LEU A 77 -2.07 16.18 7.96
N LEU A 78 -1.56 16.43 9.17
CA LEU A 78 -2.14 17.37 10.13
C LEU A 78 -1.96 18.84 9.74
N THR A 79 -1.08 19.17 8.79
CA THR A 79 -0.95 20.52 8.24
C THR A 79 -1.99 20.79 7.16
N VAL A 80 -2.52 19.73 6.55
CA VAL A 80 -3.46 19.79 5.42
C VAL A 80 -4.89 19.52 5.87
N PHE A 81 -5.07 18.62 6.83
CA PHE A 81 -6.38 18.20 7.32
C PHE A 81 -6.55 18.54 8.79
N HIS A 82 -7.75 18.98 9.14
CA HIS A 82 -8.11 19.13 10.54
C HIS A 82 -8.04 17.77 11.26
N PRO A 83 -7.59 17.74 12.54
CA PRO A 83 -7.67 16.55 13.35
C PRO A 83 -9.09 15.97 13.37
N VAL A 84 -9.20 14.63 13.48
CA VAL A 84 -10.46 13.88 13.59
C VAL A 84 -11.43 14.04 12.41
N SER A 85 -10.90 14.14 11.20
CA SER A 85 -11.69 14.37 9.98
C SER A 85 -12.20 13.11 9.29
N PHE A 86 -11.59 11.94 9.52
CA PHE A 86 -11.86 10.73 8.76
C PHE A 86 -12.39 9.59 9.63
N ASP A 87 -13.40 8.87 9.10
CA ASP A 87 -13.90 7.63 9.70
C ASP A 87 -12.83 6.54 9.66
N MET A 88 -12.04 6.55 8.58
CA MET A 88 -10.99 5.59 8.35
C MET A 88 -9.85 6.20 7.54
N VAL A 89 -8.63 5.80 7.88
CA VAL A 89 -7.45 6.01 7.03
C VAL A 89 -6.93 4.66 6.57
N VAL A 90 -6.65 4.56 5.28
CA VAL A 90 -6.06 3.38 4.65
C VAL A 90 -4.77 3.76 3.94
N SER A 91 -3.84 2.81 3.83
CA SER A 91 -2.72 2.85 2.90
C SER A 91 -2.55 1.50 2.24
N TYR A 92 -2.07 1.48 1.01
CA TYR A 92 -1.82 0.25 0.26
C TYR A 92 -0.42 0.29 -0.33
N ARG A 93 0.49 -0.54 0.20
CA ARG A 93 1.89 -0.61 -0.21
C ARG A 93 2.64 0.73 -0.08
N LEU A 94 2.32 1.49 0.95
CA LEU A 94 2.95 2.78 1.23
C LEU A 94 4.35 2.62 1.82
N ILE A 95 4.52 1.68 2.76
CA ILE A 95 5.75 1.60 3.57
C ILE A 95 6.95 1.19 2.73
N GLU A 96 6.77 0.29 1.77
CA GLU A 96 7.85 -0.18 0.91
C GLU A 96 8.44 0.93 0.03
N GLU A 97 7.66 1.96 -0.29
CA GLU A 97 8.09 3.11 -1.10
C GLU A 97 8.80 4.21 -0.28
N LEU A 98 8.90 4.04 1.04
CA LEU A 98 9.51 5.07 1.89
C LEU A 98 11.03 5.16 1.65
N LYS A 99 11.46 6.30 1.12
CA LYS A 99 12.89 6.60 0.94
C LYS A 99 13.64 6.77 2.26
N GLN A 100 12.94 7.14 3.32
CA GLN A 100 13.49 7.37 4.67
C GLN A 100 12.71 6.55 5.71
N PRO A 101 13.15 5.31 6.01
CA PRO A 101 12.49 4.42 6.97
C PRO A 101 12.33 5.02 8.37
N THR A 102 13.21 5.94 8.76
CA THR A 102 13.18 6.64 10.05
C THR A 102 11.90 7.48 10.25
N ARG A 103 11.28 7.91 9.16
CA ARG A 103 10.04 8.71 9.19
C ARG A 103 8.77 7.88 9.46
N LEU A 104 8.85 6.54 9.57
CA LEU A 104 7.67 5.70 9.81
C LEU A 104 6.89 6.11 11.06
N THR A 105 7.57 6.55 12.13
CA THR A 105 6.90 7.03 13.34
C THR A 105 6.07 8.29 13.07
N GLU A 106 6.62 9.25 12.35
CA GLU A 106 5.95 10.51 11.99
C GLU A 106 4.73 10.23 11.10
N ILE A 107 4.90 9.38 10.09
CA ILE A 107 3.81 8.97 9.18
C ILE A 107 2.67 8.31 9.93
N VAL A 108 2.96 7.32 10.80
CA VAL A 108 1.93 6.64 11.57
C VAL A 108 1.24 7.60 12.54
N SER A 109 1.99 8.49 13.19
CA SER A 109 1.41 9.50 14.09
C SER A 109 0.51 10.48 13.34
N SER A 110 0.92 10.93 12.15
CA SER A 110 0.14 11.82 11.29
C SER A 110 -1.16 11.15 10.82
N ILE A 111 -1.08 9.89 10.37
CA ILE A 111 -2.23 9.07 9.97
C ILE A 111 -3.24 8.95 11.13
N VAL A 112 -2.77 8.60 12.33
CA VAL A 112 -3.62 8.46 13.52
C VAL A 112 -4.22 9.80 13.93
N GLY A 113 -3.46 10.90 13.77
CA GLY A 113 -3.90 12.25 14.11
C GLY A 113 -5.17 12.68 13.39
N VAL A 114 -5.31 12.36 12.11
CA VAL A 114 -6.45 12.78 11.27
C VAL A 114 -7.67 11.84 11.39
N VAL A 115 -7.53 10.67 11.99
CA VAL A 115 -8.66 9.75 12.27
C VAL A 115 -9.51 10.29 13.40
N ARG A 116 -10.84 10.27 13.27
CA ARG A 116 -11.77 10.64 14.35
C ARG A 116 -11.75 9.63 15.50
N ARG A 117 -12.30 10.02 16.66
CA ARG A 117 -12.53 9.07 17.78
C ARG A 117 -13.36 7.88 17.32
N SER A 118 -13.00 6.69 17.80
CA SER A 118 -13.56 5.40 17.37
C SER A 118 -13.39 5.08 15.88
N GLY A 119 -12.72 5.94 15.11
CA GLY A 119 -12.34 5.68 13.73
C GLY A 119 -11.22 4.64 13.62
N ARG A 120 -10.88 4.24 12.41
CA ARG A 120 -9.98 3.11 12.15
C ARG A 120 -8.80 3.48 11.26
N VAL A 121 -7.70 2.79 11.48
CA VAL A 121 -6.54 2.77 10.58
C VAL A 121 -6.37 1.36 10.04
N SER A 122 -6.09 1.23 8.73
CA SER A 122 -5.70 -0.04 8.11
C SER A 122 -4.57 0.20 7.12
N MET A 123 -3.39 -0.37 7.41
CA MET A 123 -2.23 -0.32 6.52
C MET A 123 -2.07 -1.70 5.87
N LEU A 124 -2.04 -1.72 4.53
CA LEU A 124 -1.98 -2.94 3.74
C LEU A 124 -0.61 -3.05 3.09
N GLU A 125 0.21 -3.96 3.60
CA GLU A 125 1.60 -4.14 3.17
C GLU A 125 1.88 -5.59 2.78
N LEU A 126 2.85 -5.82 1.91
CA LEU A 126 3.28 -7.17 1.57
C LEU A 126 3.92 -7.86 2.79
N SER A 127 3.72 -9.16 2.90
CA SER A 127 4.39 -9.96 3.93
C SER A 127 5.90 -9.99 3.69
N THR A 128 6.65 -9.91 4.77
CA THR A 128 8.12 -10.14 4.78
C THR A 128 8.49 -11.61 4.99
N GLU A 129 7.50 -12.48 5.08
CA GLU A 129 7.64 -13.93 5.24
C GLU A 129 7.10 -14.61 3.99
N ALA A 130 7.78 -15.66 3.56
CA ALA A 130 7.48 -16.45 2.36
C ALA A 130 7.15 -17.89 2.74
N ASP A 131 6.10 -18.43 2.14
CA ASP A 131 5.74 -19.84 2.26
C ASP A 131 6.40 -20.69 1.14
N THR A 132 6.83 -20.05 0.06
CA THR A 132 7.40 -20.70 -1.12
C THR A 132 8.66 -19.98 -1.60
N ILE A 133 9.51 -20.69 -2.37
CA ILE A 133 10.70 -20.09 -2.99
C ILE A 133 10.31 -18.97 -3.97
N ALA A 134 9.21 -19.13 -4.69
CA ALA A 134 8.71 -18.09 -5.59
C ALA A 134 8.33 -16.79 -4.85
N GLU A 135 7.76 -16.87 -3.65
CA GLU A 135 7.49 -15.72 -2.77
C GLU A 135 8.80 -15.15 -2.21
N GLN A 136 9.74 -16.00 -1.84
CA GLN A 136 11.06 -15.58 -1.39
C GLN A 136 11.80 -14.81 -2.48
N ASN A 137 11.70 -15.22 -3.75
CA ASN A 137 12.25 -14.48 -4.88
C ASN A 137 11.68 -13.06 -4.95
N MET A 138 10.37 -12.88 -4.74
CA MET A 138 9.72 -11.56 -4.73
C MET A 138 10.22 -10.70 -3.57
N ILE A 139 10.31 -11.27 -2.37
CA ILE A 139 10.81 -10.56 -1.18
C ILE A 139 12.27 -10.13 -1.39
N ARG A 140 13.11 -11.00 -1.97
CA ARG A 140 14.50 -10.68 -2.28
C ARG A 140 14.61 -9.59 -3.34
N LEU A 141 13.76 -9.61 -4.37
CA LEU A 141 13.72 -8.56 -5.37
C LEU A 141 13.51 -7.20 -4.72
N HIS A 142 12.51 -7.07 -3.88
CA HIS A 142 12.21 -5.81 -3.19
C HIS A 142 13.31 -5.43 -2.18
N ARG A 143 13.65 -6.31 -1.26
CA ARG A 143 14.54 -6.00 -0.14
C ARG A 143 16.01 -5.89 -0.52
N GLU A 144 16.52 -6.85 -1.29
CA GLU A 144 17.95 -6.98 -1.54
C GLU A 144 18.37 -6.21 -2.79
N ILE A 145 17.57 -6.26 -3.84
CA ILE A 145 17.89 -5.64 -5.14
C ILE A 145 17.29 -4.24 -5.23
N GLY A 146 16.00 -4.07 -4.97
CA GLY A 146 15.31 -2.78 -4.96
C GLY A 146 15.70 -1.87 -3.79
N LYS A 147 16.19 -2.48 -2.69
CA LYS A 147 16.48 -1.79 -1.42
C LYS A 147 15.26 -1.11 -0.80
N ASP A 148 14.08 -1.63 -1.10
CA ASP A 148 12.83 -1.14 -0.55
C ASP A 148 12.76 -1.36 0.96
N PHE A 149 12.04 -0.48 1.65
CA PHE A 149 11.86 -0.62 3.09
C PHE A 149 10.80 -1.67 3.40
N PHE A 150 11.23 -2.80 3.93
CA PHE A 150 10.39 -3.97 4.22
C PHE A 150 10.43 -4.32 5.71
N PRO A 151 9.72 -3.55 6.58
CA PRO A 151 9.77 -3.75 8.01
C PRO A 151 9.04 -5.03 8.43
N SER A 152 9.49 -5.63 9.54
CA SER A 152 8.80 -6.78 10.11
C SER A 152 7.39 -6.41 10.58
N PRO A 153 6.44 -7.36 10.59
CA PRO A 153 5.10 -7.11 11.13
C PRO A 153 5.12 -6.58 12.57
N ARG A 154 6.05 -7.06 13.40
CA ARG A 154 6.25 -6.58 14.77
C ARG A 154 6.58 -5.09 14.80
N THR A 155 7.36 -4.62 13.85
CA THR A 155 7.71 -3.19 13.73
C THR A 155 6.47 -2.34 13.47
N ILE A 156 5.66 -2.70 12.48
CA ILE A 156 4.45 -1.95 12.13
C ILE A 156 3.46 -1.95 13.29
N LEU A 157 3.19 -3.13 13.89
CA LEU A 157 2.29 -3.24 15.05
C LEU A 157 2.74 -2.39 16.22
N ARG A 158 4.06 -2.31 16.48
CA ARG A 158 4.62 -1.46 17.54
C ARG A 158 4.35 0.02 17.25
N HIS A 159 4.56 0.50 16.04
CA HIS A 159 4.30 1.90 15.68
C HIS A 159 2.81 2.25 15.83
N LEU A 160 1.89 1.38 15.41
CA LEU A 160 0.45 1.59 15.59
C LEU A 160 0.07 1.68 17.06
N LYS A 161 0.61 0.79 17.91
CA LYS A 161 0.38 0.82 19.37
C LYS A 161 0.97 2.08 20.02
N ASN A 162 2.20 2.45 19.65
CA ASN A 162 2.85 3.64 20.16
C ASN A 162 2.13 4.94 19.76
N ALA A 163 1.45 4.95 18.63
CA ALA A 163 0.59 6.06 18.20
C ALA A 163 -0.78 6.10 18.91
N GLY A 164 -1.02 5.21 19.88
CA GLY A 164 -2.20 5.20 20.73
C GLY A 164 -3.40 4.45 20.19
N LEU A 165 -3.26 3.64 19.12
CA LEU A 165 -4.35 2.81 18.65
C LEU A 165 -4.62 1.63 19.59
N LEU A 166 -5.91 1.35 19.79
CA LEU A 166 -6.43 0.17 20.50
C LEU A 166 -6.75 -0.96 19.53
N ASN A 167 -6.91 -2.19 20.06
CA ASN A 167 -7.30 -3.37 19.29
C ASN A 167 -6.42 -3.59 18.05
N VAL A 168 -5.10 -3.34 18.22
CA VAL A 168 -4.14 -3.46 17.12
C VAL A 168 -3.92 -4.93 16.79
N ASP A 169 -4.25 -5.32 15.56
CA ASP A 169 -4.08 -6.67 15.03
C ASP A 169 -3.51 -6.68 13.60
N VAL A 170 -3.21 -7.88 13.11
CA VAL A 170 -2.83 -8.12 11.72
C VAL A 170 -3.63 -9.29 11.14
N LYS A 171 -4.21 -9.07 9.97
CA LYS A 171 -4.89 -10.10 9.18
C LYS A 171 -4.08 -10.41 7.93
N THR A 172 -3.85 -11.68 7.65
CA THR A 172 -3.13 -12.13 6.46
C THR A 172 -4.10 -12.63 5.40
N LEU A 173 -3.89 -12.22 4.15
CA LEU A 173 -4.69 -12.65 2.99
C LEU A 173 -3.77 -13.06 1.84
N PRO A 174 -4.04 -14.18 1.15
CA PRO A 174 -3.26 -14.59 -0.01
C PRO A 174 -3.46 -13.60 -1.16
N THR A 175 -2.38 -13.26 -1.85
CA THR A 175 -2.43 -12.43 -3.06
C THR A 175 -2.83 -13.24 -4.28
N ASN A 176 -2.40 -14.51 -4.36
CA ASN A 176 -2.59 -15.41 -5.49
C ASN A 176 -2.10 -14.84 -6.84
N VAL A 177 -1.11 -13.95 -6.80
CA VAL A 177 -0.49 -13.35 -7.99
C VAL A 177 0.87 -13.97 -8.18
N SER A 178 1.05 -14.65 -9.31
CA SER A 178 2.31 -15.30 -9.68
C SER A 178 2.68 -14.97 -11.14
N TYR A 179 3.96 -15.01 -11.42
CA TYR A 179 4.54 -14.81 -12.73
C TYR A 179 5.46 -15.98 -13.06
N SER A 180 5.36 -16.53 -14.27
CA SER A 180 6.42 -17.39 -14.80
C SER A 180 7.70 -16.56 -15.01
N ALA A 181 8.85 -17.25 -15.12
CA ALA A 181 10.11 -16.58 -15.42
C ALA A 181 10.03 -15.74 -16.71
N GLU A 182 9.37 -16.26 -17.73
CA GLU A 182 9.20 -15.60 -19.01
C GLU A 182 8.36 -14.32 -18.91
N VAL A 183 7.22 -14.38 -18.20
CA VAL A 183 6.35 -13.21 -17.96
C VAL A 183 7.10 -12.16 -17.14
N PHE A 184 7.81 -12.59 -16.11
CA PHE A 184 8.60 -11.69 -15.28
C PHE A 184 9.70 -10.99 -16.10
N LEU A 185 10.41 -11.74 -16.95
CA LEU A 185 11.45 -11.20 -17.82
C LEU A 185 10.90 -10.10 -18.74
N LYS A 186 9.78 -10.41 -19.44
CA LYS A 186 9.12 -9.46 -20.34
C LYS A 186 8.64 -8.19 -19.63
N SER A 187 8.02 -8.34 -18.48
CA SER A 187 7.35 -7.23 -17.79
C SER A 187 8.29 -6.34 -16.97
N ASN A 188 9.45 -6.85 -16.54
CA ASN A 188 10.29 -6.17 -15.56
C ASN A 188 11.75 -6.01 -15.96
N ILE A 189 12.23 -6.76 -16.96
CA ILE A 189 13.66 -6.74 -17.32
C ILE A 189 13.88 -6.25 -18.76
N SER A 190 12.97 -6.60 -19.66
CA SER A 190 13.08 -6.26 -21.10
C SER A 190 12.61 -4.84 -21.43
N GLN A 191 12.12 -4.08 -20.46
CA GLN A 191 11.75 -2.68 -20.67
C GLN A 191 12.99 -1.79 -20.64
N ASP A 192 13.07 -0.84 -21.57
CA ASP A 192 14.22 0.05 -21.73
C ASP A 192 14.44 0.99 -20.52
N GLU A 193 13.38 1.25 -19.77
CA GLU A 193 13.36 2.11 -18.59
C GLU A 193 14.00 1.47 -17.33
N VAL A 194 14.31 0.17 -17.34
CA VAL A 194 14.91 -0.51 -16.17
C VAL A 194 16.40 -0.22 -16.10
N TRP A 195 16.85 0.30 -14.97
CA TRP A 195 18.24 0.68 -14.72
C TRP A 195 19.21 -0.49 -14.96
N PRO A 196 20.30 -0.30 -15.73
CA PRO A 196 21.22 -1.38 -16.11
C PRO A 196 21.77 -2.18 -14.92
N GLU A 197 22.11 -1.50 -13.82
CA GLU A 197 22.63 -2.13 -12.61
C GLU A 197 21.59 -3.03 -11.94
N PHE A 198 20.33 -2.59 -11.90
CA PHE A 198 19.20 -3.37 -11.36
C PHE A 198 18.98 -4.63 -12.19
N LYS A 199 18.98 -4.50 -13.54
CA LYS A 199 18.95 -5.65 -14.46
C LYS A 199 20.07 -6.64 -14.20
N ALA A 200 21.31 -6.15 -14.12
CA ALA A 200 22.48 -6.99 -13.91
C ALA A 200 22.38 -7.78 -12.60
N ARG A 201 21.97 -7.13 -11.52
CA ARG A 201 21.77 -7.79 -10.23
C ARG A 201 20.66 -8.85 -10.26
N ILE A 202 19.53 -8.57 -10.90
CA ILE A 202 18.48 -9.58 -11.08
C ILE A 202 19.03 -10.79 -11.82
N MET A 203 19.73 -10.58 -12.93
CA MET A 203 20.25 -11.67 -13.77
C MET A 203 21.31 -12.51 -13.07
N THR A 204 22.14 -11.91 -12.22
CA THR A 204 23.21 -12.62 -11.50
C THR A 204 22.73 -13.25 -10.20
N GLU A 205 21.92 -12.55 -9.41
CA GLU A 205 21.60 -12.92 -8.03
C GLU A 205 20.27 -13.68 -7.90
N LEU A 206 19.27 -13.39 -8.76
CA LEU A 206 17.92 -13.95 -8.64
C LEU A 206 17.49 -14.83 -9.81
N TRP A 207 17.99 -14.56 -11.02
CA TRP A 207 17.51 -15.22 -12.23
C TRP A 207 17.56 -16.75 -12.19
N PRO A 208 18.62 -17.40 -11.68
CA PRO A 208 18.63 -18.87 -11.57
C PRO A 208 17.44 -19.42 -10.78
N SER A 209 17.11 -18.77 -9.67
CA SER A 209 15.96 -19.17 -8.82
C SER A 209 14.62 -18.82 -9.48
N ILE A 210 14.50 -17.65 -10.12
CA ILE A 210 13.28 -17.24 -10.83
C ILE A 210 12.99 -18.20 -11.98
N LYS A 211 14.03 -18.60 -12.73
CA LYS A 211 13.90 -19.54 -13.85
C LYS A 211 13.36 -20.89 -13.40
N GLN A 212 13.74 -21.33 -12.22
CA GLN A 212 13.34 -22.63 -11.68
C GLN A 212 11.98 -22.59 -10.97
N TYR A 213 11.69 -21.53 -10.19
CA TYR A 213 10.54 -21.47 -9.28
C TYR A 213 9.54 -20.37 -9.61
N GLY A 214 9.85 -19.47 -10.56
CA GLY A 214 9.04 -18.31 -10.88
C GLY A 214 9.09 -17.22 -9.81
N MET A 215 8.14 -16.31 -9.91
CA MET A 215 7.92 -15.21 -8.97
C MET A 215 6.48 -15.25 -8.47
N LYS A 216 6.27 -15.05 -7.17
CA LYS A 216 4.93 -14.96 -6.59
C LYS A 216 4.91 -13.86 -5.52
N TYR A 217 3.89 -13.00 -5.56
CA TYR A 217 3.68 -12.04 -4.48
C TYR A 217 3.39 -12.78 -3.17
N PRO A 218 4.10 -12.44 -2.07
CA PRO A 218 3.79 -12.97 -0.75
C PRO A 218 2.39 -12.52 -0.31
N HIS A 219 1.92 -13.05 0.79
CA HIS A 219 0.63 -12.66 1.36
C HIS A 219 0.56 -11.15 1.63
N MET A 220 -0.61 -10.57 1.45
CA MET A 220 -0.89 -9.21 1.92
C MET A 220 -1.24 -9.24 3.40
N ARG A 221 -0.64 -8.36 4.18
CA ARG A 221 -0.93 -8.15 5.60
C ARG A 221 -1.69 -6.86 5.79
N ILE A 222 -2.80 -6.93 6.50
CA ILE A 222 -3.64 -5.79 6.85
C ILE A 222 -3.43 -5.53 8.34
N PHE A 223 -2.66 -4.51 8.64
CA PHE A 223 -2.42 -4.02 9.99
C PHE A 223 -3.53 -3.05 10.35
N ARG A 224 -4.26 -3.32 11.45
CA ARG A 224 -5.44 -2.56 11.81
C ARG A 224 -5.35 -2.07 13.24
N GLY A 225 -6.01 -0.95 13.50
CA GLY A 225 -6.20 -0.42 14.83
C GLY A 225 -7.35 0.56 14.89
N GLN A 226 -7.83 0.87 16.08
CA GLN A 226 -8.91 1.79 16.34
C GLN A 226 -8.45 2.93 17.24
N LYS A 227 -8.79 4.16 16.90
CA LYS A 227 -8.53 5.32 17.74
C LYS A 227 -9.49 5.33 18.93
N PRO A 228 -9.02 5.55 20.17
CA PRO A 228 -9.88 5.67 21.35
C PRO A 228 -10.91 6.79 21.26
#